data_dc078f508eedb3676e2745be97d3b0b3
#
_entry.id   dc078f508eedb3676e2745be97d3b0b3
#
_cell.length_a   1.000
_cell.length_b   1.000
_cell.length_c   1.000
_cell.angle_alpha   90.00
_cell.angle_beta   90.00
_cell.angle_gamma   90.00
#
_symmetry.space_group_name_H-M   'P 1'
#
loop_
_entity.id
_entity.type
_entity.pdbx_description
1 polymer ?
#
loop_
_entity_poly.entity_id
_entity_poly.type
_entity_poly.pdbx_seq_one_letter_code
_entity_poly.pdbx_strand_id
1 'polypeptide(L)'
;MQITNKLRCSVRLLGVLAALASPLYWSDVSTAQTVAAPQVGSATATPDNAVLLTVFLRHDQSRPLSELNAQLAKQGFYRAFPPPGVEVVSWTVVMGIGQIVTLRLPASRVREVNRVLEDSAWGVYHTDFYPTYDYKAVGLAEHDKAR
;
A
#
# COMPACT_ATOMS: atom_id res chain seq x y z
N MET A 1 14.18 26.40 -46.41
CA MET A 1 14.15 25.50 -47.57
C MET A 1 12.96 24.60 -47.43
N GLN A 2 11.90 24.98 -48.14
CA GLN A 2 10.61 24.27 -48.19
C GLN A 2 10.73 23.03 -49.05
N ILE A 3 10.00 21.97 -48.76
CA ILE A 3 9.31 21.15 -49.77
C ILE A 3 8.12 20.49 -49.15
N THR A 4 6.98 20.99 -49.54
CA THR A 4 5.62 20.42 -49.48
C THR A 4 5.51 19.27 -50.47
N ASN A 5 4.79 18.19 -50.13
CA ASN A 5 4.08 17.41 -51.11
C ASN A 5 2.74 16.89 -50.59
N LYS A 6 1.70 17.54 -51.13
CA LYS A 6 0.33 17.03 -51.21
C LYS A 6 0.23 16.03 -52.37
N LEU A 7 -0.43 14.90 -52.18
CA LEU A 7 -1.11 14.24 -53.28
C LEU A 7 -2.49 13.74 -52.80
N ARG A 8 -3.47 14.37 -53.42
CA ARG A 8 -4.88 13.93 -53.48
C ARG A 8 -4.96 12.86 -54.60
N CYS A 9 -5.78 11.85 -54.40
CA CYS A 9 -6.52 11.29 -55.54
C CYS A 9 -7.85 10.68 -55.08
N SER A 10 -8.81 11.01 -55.85
CA SER A 10 -10.26 10.89 -55.68
C SER A 10 -10.83 9.58 -56.31
N VAL A 11 -11.95 9.14 -55.73
CA VAL A 11 -13.21 8.68 -56.43
C VAL A 11 -13.16 7.40 -57.27
N ARG A 12 -14.00 6.44 -56.93
CA ARG A 12 -15.16 6.03 -57.76
C ARG A 12 -16.07 5.03 -57.05
N LEU A 13 -17.26 5.43 -57.02
CA LEU A 13 -18.57 4.80 -56.87
C LEU A 13 -18.77 3.64 -57.85
N LEU A 14 -19.35 2.53 -57.41
CA LEU A 14 -20.37 1.77 -58.10
C LEU A 14 -20.96 0.69 -57.18
N GLY A 15 -22.26 0.73 -57.04
CA GLY A 15 -23.06 -0.20 -56.29
C GLY A 15 -23.43 -1.47 -57.07
N VAL A 16 -23.80 -2.48 -56.32
CA VAL A 16 -24.75 -3.53 -56.74
C VAL A 16 -25.52 -4.03 -55.52
N LEU A 17 -26.84 -4.02 -55.61
CA LEU A 17 -27.80 -4.71 -54.78
C LEU A 17 -27.61 -6.22 -54.88
N ALA A 18 -27.74 -6.97 -53.79
CA ALA A 18 -28.55 -8.19 -53.77
C ALA A 18 -28.57 -8.85 -52.36
N ALA A 19 -29.81 -9.16 -51.97
CA ALA A 19 -30.30 -10.38 -51.32
C ALA A 19 -30.07 -10.57 -49.79
N LEU A 20 -31.18 -10.43 -49.13
CA LEU A 20 -31.71 -11.06 -47.92
C LEU A 20 -31.13 -12.43 -47.56
N ALA A 21 -30.43 -12.54 -46.46
CA ALA A 21 -30.38 -13.74 -45.64
C ALA A 21 -30.14 -13.32 -44.19
N SER A 22 -31.15 -13.44 -43.37
CA SER A 22 -31.06 -13.21 -41.92
C SER A 22 -30.43 -14.42 -41.26
N PRO A 23 -29.30 -14.32 -40.58
CA PRO A 23 -28.94 -15.27 -39.56
C PRO A 23 -29.48 -14.78 -38.21
N LEU A 24 -30.21 -15.64 -37.56
CA LEU A 24 -30.58 -15.53 -36.15
C LEU A 24 -29.29 -15.40 -35.32
N TYR A 25 -28.97 -14.18 -34.94
CA TYR A 25 -27.96 -13.95 -33.94
C TYR A 25 -28.51 -14.32 -32.57
N TRP A 26 -28.08 -15.44 -32.06
CA TRP A 26 -28.13 -15.72 -30.64
C TRP A 26 -27.21 -14.72 -29.97
N SER A 27 -27.80 -13.74 -29.31
CA SER A 27 -27.08 -12.83 -28.44
C SER A 27 -26.71 -13.62 -27.18
N ASP A 28 -25.52 -14.18 -27.16
CA ASP A 28 -24.86 -14.53 -25.91
C ASP A 28 -24.63 -13.22 -25.15
N VAL A 29 -25.56 -12.95 -24.22
CA VAL A 29 -25.35 -11.94 -23.20
C VAL A 29 -24.29 -12.49 -22.24
N SER A 30 -23.02 -12.35 -22.61
CA SER A 30 -21.93 -12.46 -21.66
C SER A 30 -22.11 -11.32 -20.64
N THR A 31 -22.79 -11.63 -19.55
CA THR A 31 -22.72 -10.82 -18.35
C THR A 31 -21.28 -10.90 -17.87
N ALA A 32 -20.45 -9.98 -18.32
CA ALA A 32 -19.18 -9.71 -17.68
C ALA A 32 -19.48 -9.32 -16.23
N GLN A 33 -19.38 -10.28 -15.32
CA GLN A 33 -19.29 -9.99 -13.90
C GLN A 33 -18.05 -9.12 -13.72
N THR A 34 -18.28 -7.83 -13.61
CA THR A 34 -17.28 -6.91 -13.11
C THR A 34 -16.99 -7.35 -11.68
N VAL A 35 -15.95 -8.15 -11.51
CA VAL A 35 -15.40 -8.43 -10.19
C VAL A 35 -14.93 -7.07 -9.67
N ALA A 36 -15.75 -6.45 -8.83
CA ALA A 36 -15.36 -5.25 -8.12
C ALA A 36 -14.07 -5.56 -7.41
N ALA A 37 -13.01 -4.86 -7.76
CA ALA A 37 -11.75 -4.92 -7.04
C ALA A 37 -12.09 -4.69 -5.55
N PRO A 38 -11.52 -5.48 -4.62
CA PRO A 38 -11.78 -5.28 -3.21
C PRO A 38 -11.39 -3.84 -2.88
N GLN A 39 -12.40 -3.03 -2.58
CA GLN A 39 -12.22 -1.70 -2.06
C GLN A 39 -11.46 -1.87 -0.74
N VAL A 40 -10.18 -1.51 -0.74
CA VAL A 40 -9.42 -1.35 0.50
C VAL A 40 -10.02 -0.12 1.18
N GLY A 41 -11.18 -0.33 1.79
CA GLY A 41 -11.87 0.70 2.54
C GLY A 41 -10.96 1.17 3.67
N SER A 42 -10.98 2.46 3.93
CA SER A 42 -10.35 3.07 5.11
C SER A 42 -11.07 2.58 6.37
N ALA A 43 -10.87 1.30 6.71
CA ALA A 43 -11.44 0.74 7.92
C ALA A 43 -10.80 1.45 9.12
N THR A 44 -11.66 2.01 9.98
CA THR A 44 -11.23 2.55 11.27
C THR A 44 -10.99 1.40 12.23
N ALA A 45 -9.95 1.50 13.06
CA ALA A 45 -9.69 0.52 14.11
C ALA A 45 -10.84 0.54 15.12
N THR A 46 -11.42 -0.62 15.38
CA THR A 46 -12.38 -0.86 16.45
C THR A 46 -11.80 -1.91 17.38
N PRO A 47 -12.31 -2.06 18.62
CA PRO A 47 -11.82 -3.09 19.54
C PRO A 47 -11.78 -4.50 18.92
N ASP A 48 -12.73 -4.81 18.05
CA ASP A 48 -12.90 -6.14 17.47
C ASP A 48 -11.99 -6.43 16.26
N ASN A 49 -11.50 -5.39 15.57
CA ASN A 49 -10.69 -5.54 14.36
C ASN A 49 -9.27 -4.98 14.47
N ALA A 50 -8.96 -4.35 15.61
CA ALA A 50 -7.66 -3.72 15.82
C ALA A 50 -6.60 -4.75 16.21
N VAL A 51 -5.46 -4.66 15.54
CA VAL A 51 -4.24 -5.38 15.91
C VAL A 51 -3.19 -4.37 16.37
N LEU A 52 -2.32 -4.79 17.27
CA LEU A 52 -1.08 -4.09 17.54
C LEU A 52 -0.02 -4.64 16.59
N LEU A 53 0.66 -3.74 15.89
CA LEU A 53 1.76 -4.06 15.00
C LEU A 53 3.02 -3.39 15.51
N THR A 54 3.98 -4.20 15.96
CA THR A 54 5.30 -3.68 16.35
C THR A 54 6.24 -3.78 15.15
N VAL A 55 6.79 -2.64 14.76
CA VAL A 55 7.70 -2.49 13.63
C VAL A 55 9.08 -2.11 14.15
N PHE A 56 10.08 -2.90 13.80
CA PHE A 56 11.47 -2.58 14.04
C PHE A 56 12.03 -1.90 12.80
N LEU A 57 12.56 -0.70 12.98
CA LEU A 57 13.22 0.10 11.96
C LEU A 57 14.71 0.08 12.26
N ARG A 58 15.41 -0.96 11.78
CA ARG A 58 16.85 -1.12 12.01
C ARG A 58 17.62 -0.32 10.99
N HIS A 59 18.39 0.65 11.43
CA HIS A 59 19.20 1.44 10.51
C HIS A 59 20.49 0.71 10.09
N ASP A 60 20.92 1.00 8.89
CA ASP A 60 22.19 0.53 8.36
C ASP A 60 23.35 1.23 9.07
N GLN A 61 24.12 0.46 9.85
CA GLN A 61 25.26 0.97 10.61
C GLN A 61 26.53 1.18 9.76
N SER A 62 26.52 0.79 8.51
CA SER A 62 27.63 1.04 7.58
C SER A 62 27.69 2.51 7.10
N ARG A 63 26.63 3.28 7.37
CA ARG A 63 26.47 4.66 6.91
C ARG A 63 26.26 5.62 8.09
N PRO A 64 26.78 6.86 8.00
CA PRO A 64 26.56 7.86 9.02
C PRO A 64 25.06 8.20 9.18
N LEU A 65 24.63 8.44 10.42
CA LEU A 65 23.23 8.77 10.71
C LEU A 65 22.74 10.03 9.95
N SER A 66 23.63 10.99 9.71
CA SER A 66 23.32 12.20 8.95
C SER A 66 22.90 11.90 7.51
N GLU A 67 23.56 10.94 6.86
CA GLU A 67 23.20 10.49 5.51
C GLU A 67 21.85 9.77 5.50
N LEU A 68 21.63 8.88 6.46
CA LEU A 68 20.37 8.15 6.60
C LEU A 68 19.20 9.13 6.80
N ASN A 69 19.38 10.12 7.68
CA ASN A 69 18.37 11.16 7.91
C ASN A 69 18.11 12.03 6.67
N ALA A 70 19.16 12.40 5.93
CA ALA A 70 19.01 13.13 4.67
C ALA A 70 18.23 12.31 3.63
N GLN A 71 18.48 11.00 3.56
CA GLN A 71 17.74 10.10 2.67
C GLN A 71 16.26 9.97 3.08
N LEU A 72 15.96 9.79 4.36
CA LEU A 72 14.58 9.77 4.88
C LEU A 72 13.82 11.05 4.55
N ALA A 73 14.48 12.20 4.74
CA ALA A 73 13.89 13.49 4.41
C ALA A 73 13.58 13.59 2.90
N LYS A 74 14.50 13.16 2.03
CA LYS A 74 14.33 13.14 0.58
C LYS A 74 13.18 12.21 0.15
N GLN A 75 13.05 11.05 0.79
CA GLN A 75 11.98 10.08 0.53
C GLN A 75 10.64 10.48 1.16
N GLY A 76 10.60 11.52 1.98
CA GLY A 76 9.40 12.01 2.63
C GLY A 76 8.85 11.10 3.73
N PHE A 77 9.73 10.33 4.38
CA PHE A 77 9.37 9.36 5.42
C PHE A 77 8.44 9.94 6.49
N TYR A 78 8.84 11.02 7.15
CA TYR A 78 8.05 11.62 8.24
C TYR A 78 6.72 12.25 7.79
N ARG A 79 6.51 12.43 6.51
CA ARG A 79 5.24 12.87 5.94
C ARG A 79 4.32 11.69 5.63
N ALA A 80 4.91 10.55 5.24
CA ALA A 80 4.18 9.38 4.80
C ALA A 80 3.90 8.39 5.94
N PHE A 81 4.80 8.32 6.93
CA PHE A 81 4.71 7.39 8.04
C PHE A 81 4.55 8.11 9.38
N PRO A 82 3.58 7.72 10.22
CA PRO A 82 2.59 6.67 9.98
C PRO A 82 1.50 7.09 8.98
N PRO A 83 0.84 6.12 8.30
CA PRO A 83 -0.29 6.45 7.42
C PRO A 83 -1.43 7.13 8.17
N PRO A 84 -2.21 8.02 7.51
CA PRO A 84 -3.35 8.71 8.13
C PRO A 84 -4.33 7.72 8.78
N GLY A 85 -4.80 8.04 10.00
CA GLY A 85 -5.75 7.21 10.75
C GLY A 85 -5.15 5.93 11.37
N VAL A 86 -3.84 5.74 11.34
CA VAL A 86 -3.13 4.73 12.12
C VAL A 86 -2.67 5.36 13.43
N GLU A 87 -3.07 4.74 14.55
CA GLU A 87 -2.68 5.21 15.89
C GLU A 87 -1.25 4.77 16.21
N VAL A 88 -0.42 5.70 16.66
CA VAL A 88 0.90 5.40 17.21
C VAL A 88 0.77 5.17 18.72
N VAL A 89 0.92 3.93 19.15
CA VAL A 89 0.89 3.56 20.56
C VAL A 89 2.22 3.90 21.24
N SER A 90 3.32 3.61 20.56
CA SER A 90 4.66 3.97 21.04
C SER A 90 5.62 4.17 19.87
N TRP A 91 6.61 5.03 20.08
CA TRP A 91 7.71 5.22 19.13
C TRP A 91 8.98 5.50 19.95
N THR A 92 9.87 4.54 19.97
CA THR A 92 11.07 4.56 20.83
C THR A 92 12.33 4.34 20.03
N VAL A 93 13.43 4.94 20.47
CA VAL A 93 14.77 4.66 19.95
C VAL A 93 15.43 3.60 20.81
N VAL A 94 15.94 2.56 20.17
CA VAL A 94 16.78 1.55 20.80
C VAL A 94 18.21 1.76 20.34
N MET A 95 19.07 2.15 21.26
CA MET A 95 20.48 2.44 20.97
C MET A 95 21.16 1.23 20.32
N GLY A 96 21.87 1.46 19.22
CA GLY A 96 22.58 0.42 18.48
C GLY A 96 21.70 -0.43 17.55
N ILE A 97 20.36 -0.26 17.58
CA ILE A 97 19.45 -0.99 16.68
C ILE A 97 18.78 -0.02 15.71
N GLY A 98 18.11 1.00 16.23
CA GLY A 98 17.30 1.92 15.46
C GLY A 98 16.06 2.34 16.22
N GLN A 99 14.89 2.18 15.61
CA GLN A 99 13.62 2.59 16.21
C GLN A 99 12.64 1.42 16.30
N ILE A 100 11.80 1.43 17.31
CA ILE A 100 10.68 0.50 17.45
C ILE A 100 9.41 1.33 17.51
N VAL A 101 8.48 1.02 16.63
CA VAL A 101 7.17 1.69 16.56
C VAL A 101 6.09 0.66 16.79
N THR A 102 5.20 0.90 17.75
CA THR A 102 4.00 0.10 17.94
C THR A 102 2.80 0.89 17.43
N LEU A 103 2.10 0.30 16.50
CA LEU A 103 0.93 0.87 15.85
C LEU A 103 -0.32 0.10 16.25
N ARG A 104 -1.46 0.80 16.34
CA ARG A 104 -2.79 0.20 16.43
C ARG A 104 -3.55 0.48 15.15
N LEU A 105 -3.98 -0.57 14.46
CA LEU A 105 -4.64 -0.45 13.17
C LEU A 105 -5.53 -1.69 12.90
N PRO A 106 -6.53 -1.58 12.00
CA PRO A 106 -7.23 -2.76 11.50
C PRO A 106 -6.26 -3.69 10.76
N ALA A 107 -6.44 -5.00 10.93
CA ALA A 107 -5.58 -6.00 10.26
C ALA A 107 -5.53 -5.82 8.73
N SER A 108 -6.63 -5.35 8.12
CA SER A 108 -6.71 -5.06 6.68
C SER A 108 -5.75 -3.98 6.20
N ARG A 109 -5.26 -3.11 7.10
CA ARG A 109 -4.34 -2.01 6.78
C ARG A 109 -2.85 -2.33 7.00
N VAL A 110 -2.51 -3.53 7.48
CA VAL A 110 -1.10 -3.93 7.69
C VAL A 110 -0.29 -3.80 6.40
N ARG A 111 -0.86 -4.20 5.26
CA ARG A 111 -0.22 -4.06 3.95
C ARG A 111 0.07 -2.61 3.58
N GLU A 112 -0.82 -1.68 3.93
CA GLU A 112 -0.60 -0.25 3.69
C GLU A 112 0.61 0.28 4.45
N VAL A 113 0.73 -0.08 5.73
CA VAL A 113 1.89 0.28 6.57
C VAL A 113 3.19 -0.23 5.95
N ASN A 114 3.21 -1.51 5.53
CA ASN A 114 4.38 -2.08 4.88
C ASN A 114 4.77 -1.31 3.62
N ARG A 115 3.81 -1.03 2.74
CA ARG A 115 4.09 -0.29 1.51
C ARG A 115 4.60 1.12 1.73
N VAL A 116 4.03 1.83 2.70
CA VAL A 116 4.53 3.17 3.06
C VAL A 116 5.99 3.12 3.49
N LEU A 117 6.38 2.10 4.25
CA LEU A 117 7.77 1.93 4.67
C LEU A 117 8.69 1.52 3.50
N GLU A 118 8.23 0.63 2.63
CA GLU A 118 8.98 0.27 1.43
C GLU A 118 9.22 1.48 0.51
N ASP A 119 8.23 2.34 0.35
CA ASP A 119 8.32 3.50 -0.53
C ASP A 119 9.12 4.66 0.09
N SER A 120 9.05 4.85 1.43
CA SER A 120 9.58 6.05 2.08
C SER A 120 10.83 5.82 2.94
N ALA A 121 11.20 4.57 3.24
CA ALA A 121 12.33 4.23 4.09
C ALA A 121 13.31 3.22 3.47
N TRP A 122 13.12 2.88 2.19
CA TRP A 122 13.96 1.92 1.48
C TRP A 122 15.42 2.35 1.45
N GLY A 123 16.31 1.41 1.76
CA GLY A 123 17.75 1.65 1.81
C GLY A 123 18.22 2.48 3.01
N VAL A 124 17.32 2.78 3.97
CA VAL A 124 17.66 3.42 5.26
C VAL A 124 17.39 2.46 6.39
N TYR A 125 16.21 1.83 6.38
CA TYR A 125 15.83 0.86 7.39
C TYR A 125 15.69 -0.53 6.81
N HIS A 126 16.18 -1.52 7.57
CA HIS A 126 15.70 -2.88 7.48
C HIS A 126 14.50 -3.02 8.42
N THR A 127 13.36 -3.46 7.89
CA THR A 127 12.09 -3.44 8.61
C THR A 127 11.63 -4.86 8.95
N ASP A 128 11.29 -5.09 10.22
CA ASP A 128 10.67 -6.32 10.68
C ASP A 128 9.29 -5.99 11.27
N PHE A 129 8.29 -6.83 10.98
CA PHE A 129 6.90 -6.62 11.37
C PHE A 129 6.42 -7.76 12.25
N TYR A 130 5.92 -7.43 13.44
CA TYR A 130 5.42 -8.39 14.40
C TYR A 130 4.03 -7.99 14.87
N PRO A 131 2.98 -8.79 14.59
CA PRO A 131 1.73 -8.67 15.32
C PRO A 131 1.97 -8.92 16.80
N THR A 132 1.47 -8.03 17.64
CA THR A 132 1.63 -8.10 19.09
C THR A 132 0.28 -7.93 19.77
N TYR A 133 0.19 -8.25 21.05
CA TYR A 133 -0.94 -7.97 21.90
C TYR A 133 -0.50 -7.48 23.27
N ASP A 134 -1.35 -6.71 23.93
CA ASP A 134 -1.06 -6.21 25.27
C ASP A 134 -1.24 -7.32 26.30
N TYR A 135 -0.16 -7.73 26.93
CA TYR A 135 -0.13 -8.74 27.98
C TYR A 135 0.04 -8.15 29.38
N LYS A 136 0.15 -6.80 29.50
CA LYS A 136 0.51 -6.13 30.76
C LYS A 136 -0.41 -6.49 31.91
N ALA A 137 -1.72 -6.40 31.71
CA ALA A 137 -2.68 -6.68 32.78
C ALA A 137 -2.60 -8.13 33.27
N VAL A 138 -2.49 -9.09 32.33
CA VAL A 138 -2.36 -10.51 32.66
C VAL A 138 -1.03 -10.78 33.35
N GLY A 139 0.09 -10.25 32.81
CA GLY A 139 1.41 -10.45 33.38
C GLY A 139 1.54 -9.90 34.80
N LEU A 140 0.97 -8.73 35.08
CA LEU A 140 0.95 -8.17 36.44
C LEU A 140 0.08 -9.00 37.40
N ALA A 141 -1.09 -9.48 36.94
CA ALA A 141 -1.94 -10.33 37.77
C ALA A 141 -1.25 -11.67 38.13
N GLU A 142 -0.51 -12.27 37.20
CA GLU A 142 0.26 -13.49 37.49
C GLU A 142 1.44 -13.21 38.42
N HIS A 143 2.13 -12.07 38.25
CA HIS A 143 3.18 -11.65 39.17
C HIS A 143 2.67 -11.49 40.61
N ASP A 144 1.51 -10.85 40.81
CA ASP A 144 0.93 -10.61 42.12
C ASP A 144 0.47 -11.92 42.80
N LYS A 145 0.01 -12.89 42.04
CA LYS A 145 -0.33 -14.24 42.57
C LYS A 145 0.90 -15.03 43.03
N ALA A 146 2.08 -14.77 42.46
CA ALA A 146 3.32 -15.49 42.76
C ALA A 146 4.04 -14.93 44.00
N ARG A 147 3.55 -13.85 44.58
CA ARG A 147 4.12 -13.20 45.78
C ARG A 147 3.44 -13.70 47.06
#